data_e0bbd37b5db49ea6fe977f394cada4a2
#
_entry.id   e0bbd37b5db49ea6fe977f394cada4a2
#
_cell.length_a   1.000
_cell.length_b   1.000
_cell.length_c   1.000
_cell.angle_alpha   90.00
_cell.angle_beta   90.00
_cell.angle_gamma   90.00
#
_symmetry.space_group_name_H-M   'P 1'
#
loop_
_entity.id
_entity.type
_entity.pdbx_description
1 polymer ?
#
loop_
_entity_poly.entity_id
_entity_poly.type
_entity_poly.pdbx_seq_one_letter_code
_entity_poly.pdbx_strand_id
1 'polypeptide(L)'
;MIVNAANPSLMGGGGVDGAIHRAAGPALLDACLKVRQQQGDCPTGHAVITLAGDLPAKAVVHTVGPVWRGGEQNEDQLLQDAYLNSLRLVAANSFTSVAFPAISTGVYGYPRAAAAEIAVKTVSEFITRHALPEQVYFVCYDEENAHLYERLLTQQGDE
;
A
#
# COMPACT_ATOMS: atom_id res chain seq x y z
N MET A 1 -6.53 -0.89 -9.89
CA MET A 1 -6.37 -1.31 -8.47
C MET A 1 -5.66 -0.22 -7.69
N ILE A 2 -6.17 0.13 -6.53
CA ILE A 2 -5.59 1.12 -5.64
C ILE A 2 -5.24 0.44 -4.32
N VAL A 3 -4.06 0.75 -3.78
CA VAL A 3 -3.67 0.31 -2.44
C VAL A 3 -3.90 1.46 -1.46
N ASN A 4 -4.58 1.15 -0.37
CA ASN A 4 -4.83 2.07 0.73
C ASN A 4 -3.87 1.78 1.88
N ALA A 5 -3.27 2.83 2.43
CA ALA A 5 -2.46 2.74 3.64
C ALA A 5 -3.39 2.85 4.85
N ALA A 6 -3.95 1.72 5.24
CA ALA A 6 -4.97 1.63 6.28
C ALA A 6 -4.35 1.54 7.68
N ASN A 7 -5.19 1.73 8.70
CA ASN A 7 -4.85 1.34 10.08
C ASN A 7 -5.45 -0.04 10.37
N PRO A 8 -5.05 -0.69 11.49
CA PRO A 8 -5.53 -2.04 11.78
C PRO A 8 -7.05 -2.18 11.88
N SER A 9 -7.75 -1.12 12.26
CA SER A 9 -9.22 -1.15 12.38
C SER A 9 -9.94 -1.20 11.04
N LEU A 10 -9.32 -0.77 9.95
CA LEU A 10 -9.92 -0.64 8.61
C LEU A 10 -11.06 0.38 8.54
N MET A 11 -11.26 1.17 9.57
CA MET A 11 -12.44 2.07 9.68
C MET A 11 -12.20 3.47 9.14
N GLY A 12 -11.09 3.69 8.45
CA GLY A 12 -10.72 5.00 7.95
C GLY A 12 -9.87 5.76 8.95
N GLY A 13 -9.40 6.92 8.52
CA GLY A 13 -8.53 7.78 9.31
C GLY A 13 -8.19 9.04 8.55
N GLY A 14 -6.99 9.58 8.79
CA GLY A 14 -6.48 10.75 8.08
C GLY A 14 -5.67 10.39 6.84
N GLY A 15 -5.05 11.40 6.25
CA GLY A 15 -4.15 11.22 5.12
C GLY A 15 -4.79 10.54 3.91
N VAL A 16 -4.06 9.63 3.27
CA VAL A 16 -4.54 8.92 2.09
C VAL A 16 -5.72 8.01 2.42
N ASP A 17 -5.73 7.39 3.59
CA ASP A 17 -6.82 6.54 4.06
C ASP A 17 -8.15 7.33 4.10
N GLY A 18 -8.14 8.49 4.72
CA GLY A 18 -9.30 9.37 4.76
C GLY A 18 -9.73 9.84 3.37
N ALA A 19 -8.78 10.19 2.52
CA ALA A 19 -9.07 10.63 1.15
C ALA A 19 -9.73 9.53 0.32
N ILE A 20 -9.23 8.30 0.43
CA ILE A 20 -9.80 7.15 -0.28
C ILE A 20 -11.22 6.86 0.20
N HIS A 21 -11.45 6.85 1.52
CA HIS A 21 -12.79 6.63 2.07
C HIS A 21 -13.79 7.72 1.64
N ARG A 22 -13.36 8.99 1.63
CA ARG A 22 -14.24 10.09 1.17
C ARG A 22 -14.62 9.95 -0.30
N ALA A 23 -13.65 9.62 -1.15
CA ALA A 23 -13.88 9.46 -2.59
C ALA A 23 -14.70 8.20 -2.91
N ALA A 24 -14.51 7.13 -2.16
CA ALA A 24 -15.23 5.87 -2.36
C ALA A 24 -16.67 5.90 -1.86
N GLY A 25 -16.96 6.76 -0.88
CA GLY A 25 -18.27 6.84 -0.25
C GLY A 25 -18.51 5.72 0.78
N PRO A 26 -19.75 5.65 1.34
CA PRO A 26 -20.07 4.73 2.43
C PRO A 26 -19.90 3.25 2.10
N ALA A 27 -20.01 2.87 0.83
CA ALA A 27 -19.89 1.47 0.42
C ALA A 27 -18.53 0.86 0.76
N LEU A 28 -17.45 1.65 0.72
CA LEU A 28 -16.14 1.16 1.09
C LEU A 28 -16.06 0.86 2.59
N LEU A 29 -16.57 1.75 3.43
CA LEU A 29 -16.62 1.51 4.87
C LEU A 29 -17.44 0.27 5.20
N ASP A 30 -18.58 0.10 4.54
CA ASP A 30 -19.43 -1.08 4.73
C ASP A 30 -18.69 -2.37 4.36
N ALA A 31 -17.91 -2.35 3.26
CA ALA A 31 -17.10 -3.50 2.86
C ALA A 31 -16.02 -3.80 3.91
N CYS A 32 -15.37 -2.78 4.45
CA CYS A 32 -14.38 -2.94 5.52
C CYS A 32 -14.99 -3.49 6.80
N LEU A 33 -16.20 -3.06 7.15
CA LEU A 33 -16.94 -3.59 8.30
C LEU A 33 -17.19 -5.09 8.15
N LYS A 34 -17.56 -5.55 6.95
CA LYS A 34 -17.77 -6.97 6.70
C LYS A 34 -16.49 -7.77 6.90
N VAL A 35 -15.35 -7.25 6.45
CA VAL A 35 -14.04 -7.90 6.67
C VAL A 35 -13.77 -8.00 8.17
N ARG A 36 -14.00 -6.93 8.94
CA ARG A 36 -13.82 -6.94 10.40
C ARG A 36 -14.70 -7.96 11.08
N GLN A 37 -15.94 -8.11 10.65
CA GLN A 37 -16.88 -9.07 11.23
C GLN A 37 -16.41 -10.52 10.99
N GLN A 38 -15.73 -10.77 9.87
CA GLN A 38 -15.25 -12.09 9.53
C GLN A 38 -13.92 -12.46 10.18
N GLN A 39 -12.98 -11.50 10.25
CA GLN A 39 -11.60 -11.80 10.68
C GLN A 39 -11.03 -10.87 11.75
N GLY A 40 -11.74 -9.80 12.15
CA GLY A 40 -11.23 -8.81 13.10
C GLY A 40 -10.32 -7.79 12.44
N ASP A 41 -9.40 -7.21 13.21
CA ASP A 41 -8.44 -6.22 12.73
C ASP A 41 -7.52 -6.80 11.66
N CYS A 42 -7.00 -5.93 10.79
CA CYS A 42 -5.94 -6.27 9.85
C CYS A 42 -4.59 -6.04 10.55
N PRO A 43 -3.83 -7.08 10.83
CA PRO A 43 -2.53 -6.90 11.51
C PRO A 43 -1.54 -6.15 10.64
N THR A 44 -0.57 -5.47 11.26
CA THR A 44 0.52 -4.80 10.56
C THR A 44 1.24 -5.79 9.64
N GLY A 45 1.54 -5.37 8.42
CA GLY A 45 2.17 -6.19 7.39
C GLY A 45 1.20 -7.03 6.57
N HIS A 46 -0.04 -7.13 6.99
CA HIS A 46 -1.09 -7.88 6.27
C HIS A 46 -1.85 -6.97 5.31
N ALA A 47 -2.66 -7.58 4.45
CA ALA A 47 -3.48 -6.87 3.48
C ALA A 47 -4.80 -7.60 3.27
N VAL A 48 -5.85 -6.82 2.99
CA VAL A 48 -7.17 -7.34 2.61
C VAL A 48 -7.67 -6.62 1.36
N ILE A 49 -8.58 -7.22 0.63
CA ILE A 49 -9.13 -6.64 -0.59
C ILE A 49 -10.64 -6.43 -0.44
N THR A 50 -11.14 -5.29 -0.93
CA THR A 50 -12.57 -4.96 -0.96
C THR A 50 -12.96 -4.40 -2.31
N LEU A 51 -14.27 -4.27 -2.56
CA LEU A 51 -14.78 -3.47 -3.65
C LEU A 51 -14.44 -2.00 -3.41
N ALA A 52 -14.39 -1.21 -4.50
CA ALA A 52 -13.89 0.16 -4.46
C ALA A 52 -14.96 1.24 -4.21
N GLY A 53 -16.23 0.85 -4.03
CA GLY A 53 -17.31 1.83 -3.89
C GLY A 53 -17.41 2.71 -5.13
N ASP A 54 -17.46 4.03 -4.93
CA ASP A 54 -17.59 5.00 -6.01
C ASP A 54 -16.26 5.33 -6.72
N LEU A 55 -15.15 4.76 -6.29
CA LEU A 55 -13.86 5.00 -6.93
C LEU A 55 -13.82 4.42 -8.35
N PRO A 56 -13.15 5.08 -9.31
CA PRO A 56 -12.98 4.55 -10.66
C PRO A 56 -11.88 3.48 -10.70
N ALA A 57 -11.96 2.51 -9.81
CA ALA A 57 -11.02 1.41 -9.68
C ALA A 57 -11.84 0.13 -9.48
N LYS A 58 -11.26 -1.01 -9.84
CA LYS A 58 -11.96 -2.29 -9.73
C LYS A 58 -12.03 -2.80 -8.29
N ALA A 59 -11.03 -2.46 -7.49
CA ALA A 59 -10.98 -2.87 -6.10
C ALA A 59 -9.96 -2.01 -5.34
N VAL A 60 -9.99 -2.11 -4.01
CA VAL A 60 -9.02 -1.49 -3.11
C VAL A 60 -8.36 -2.59 -2.30
N VAL A 61 -7.04 -2.59 -2.25
CA VAL A 61 -6.27 -3.38 -1.30
C VAL A 61 -5.96 -2.50 -0.12
N HIS A 62 -6.35 -2.92 1.08
CA HIS A 62 -6.03 -2.23 2.32
C HIS A 62 -4.87 -2.93 2.98
N THR A 63 -3.75 -2.25 3.13
CA THR A 63 -2.59 -2.80 3.85
C THR A 63 -2.21 -1.89 5.00
N VAL A 64 -1.67 -2.49 6.05
CA VAL A 64 -1.30 -1.78 7.28
C VAL A 64 0.22 -1.77 7.38
N GLY A 65 0.83 -0.61 7.15
CA GLY A 65 2.26 -0.44 7.35
C GLY A 65 2.59 -0.24 8.82
N PRO A 66 3.87 -0.42 9.21
CA PRO A 66 4.29 -0.25 10.59
C PRO A 66 4.38 1.22 10.99
N VAL A 67 4.12 1.49 12.28
CA VAL A 67 4.48 2.76 12.89
C VAL A 67 6.00 2.71 13.16
N TRP A 68 6.69 3.79 12.79
CA TRP A 68 8.13 3.88 13.04
C TRP A 68 8.43 4.07 14.53
N ARG A 69 9.25 3.19 15.08
CA ARG A 69 9.64 3.22 16.49
C ARG A 69 11.16 3.08 16.65
N GLY A 70 11.92 3.69 15.73
CA GLY A 70 13.38 3.70 15.79
C GLY A 70 14.10 2.64 14.97
N GLY A 71 13.37 1.73 14.33
CA GLY A 71 13.96 0.72 13.44
C GLY A 71 14.32 -0.61 14.11
N GLU A 72 14.04 -0.78 15.40
CA GLU A 72 14.37 -2.00 16.14
C GLU A 72 13.16 -2.90 16.43
N GLN A 73 11.98 -2.54 15.91
CA GLN A 73 10.73 -3.28 16.11
C GLN A 73 10.30 -4.04 14.85
N ASN A 74 11.27 -4.48 14.05
CA ASN A 74 11.01 -5.25 12.83
C ASN A 74 10.26 -4.46 11.74
N GLU A 75 10.38 -3.13 11.76
CA GLU A 75 9.62 -2.26 10.86
C GLU A 75 9.98 -2.49 9.40
N ASP A 76 11.26 -2.75 9.07
CA ASP A 76 11.67 -3.00 7.69
C ASP A 76 10.99 -4.23 7.11
N GLN A 77 10.93 -5.31 7.87
CA GLN A 77 10.26 -6.53 7.46
C GLN A 77 8.75 -6.33 7.34
N LEU A 78 8.15 -5.61 8.28
CA LEU A 78 6.71 -5.34 8.26
C LEU A 78 6.31 -4.45 7.08
N LEU A 79 7.14 -3.46 6.73
CA LEU A 79 6.89 -2.63 5.57
C LEU A 79 7.03 -3.44 4.28
N GLN A 80 8.06 -4.26 4.18
CA GLN A 80 8.23 -5.18 3.05
C GLN A 80 7.02 -6.09 2.91
N ASP A 81 6.54 -6.65 4.01
CA ASP A 81 5.36 -7.54 4.02
C ASP A 81 4.10 -6.82 3.54
N ALA A 82 3.92 -5.55 3.91
CA ALA A 82 2.77 -4.76 3.46
C ALA A 82 2.76 -4.63 1.93
N TYR A 83 3.88 -4.30 1.32
CA TYR A 83 4.00 -4.26 -0.14
C TYR A 83 3.82 -5.64 -0.77
N LEU A 84 4.49 -6.64 -0.24
CA LEU A 84 4.48 -7.99 -0.79
C LEU A 84 3.08 -8.62 -0.74
N ASN A 85 2.41 -8.52 0.41
CA ASN A 85 1.06 -9.08 0.56
C ASN A 85 0.05 -8.36 -0.31
N SER A 86 0.21 -7.05 -0.50
CA SER A 86 -0.61 -6.28 -1.44
C SER A 86 -0.42 -6.77 -2.89
N LEU A 87 0.82 -6.96 -3.32
CA LEU A 87 1.13 -7.46 -4.66
C LEU A 87 0.59 -8.88 -4.87
N ARG A 88 0.66 -9.72 -3.86
CA ARG A 88 0.09 -11.08 -3.93
C ARG A 88 -1.42 -11.06 -4.17
N LEU A 89 -2.14 -10.17 -3.50
CA LEU A 89 -3.58 -10.00 -3.71
C LEU A 89 -3.89 -9.48 -5.12
N VAL A 90 -3.11 -8.53 -5.61
CA VAL A 90 -3.27 -7.99 -6.96
C VAL A 90 -3.09 -9.10 -8.00
N ALA A 91 -2.02 -9.89 -7.88
CA ALA A 91 -1.74 -10.99 -8.80
C ALA A 91 -2.78 -12.11 -8.71
N ALA A 92 -3.16 -12.50 -7.50
CA ALA A 92 -4.14 -13.57 -7.27
C ALA A 92 -5.53 -13.23 -7.84
N ASN A 93 -5.87 -11.95 -7.92
CA ASN A 93 -7.13 -11.47 -8.49
C ASN A 93 -6.99 -11.04 -9.94
N SER A 94 -5.86 -11.33 -10.58
CA SER A 94 -5.60 -11.11 -12.01
C SER A 94 -5.66 -9.64 -12.43
N PHE A 95 -5.31 -8.70 -11.54
CA PHE A 95 -5.25 -7.29 -11.89
C PHE A 95 -3.93 -6.97 -12.59
N THR A 96 -4.01 -6.14 -13.64
CA THR A 96 -2.85 -5.79 -14.48
C THR A 96 -2.10 -4.57 -14.00
N SER A 97 -2.74 -3.70 -13.23
CA SER A 97 -2.11 -2.48 -12.72
C SER A 97 -2.49 -2.20 -11.28
N VAL A 98 -1.60 -1.54 -10.56
CA VAL A 98 -1.80 -1.16 -9.17
C VAL A 98 -1.09 0.15 -8.87
N ALA A 99 -1.73 0.99 -8.05
CA ALA A 99 -1.16 2.25 -7.57
C ALA A 99 -0.93 2.16 -6.06
N PHE A 100 0.29 2.43 -5.62
CA PHE A 100 0.70 2.44 -4.22
C PHE A 100 0.93 3.84 -3.71
N PRO A 101 0.47 4.17 -2.50
CA PRO A 101 0.94 5.36 -1.79
C PRO A 101 2.31 5.07 -1.15
N ALA A 102 2.93 6.10 -0.58
CA ALA A 102 4.17 5.94 0.20
C ALA A 102 3.80 5.46 1.62
N ILE A 103 3.67 4.16 1.78
CA ILE A 103 3.18 3.52 3.02
C ILE A 103 4.07 3.88 4.21
N SER A 104 3.45 4.18 5.35
CA SER A 104 4.08 4.48 6.65
C SER A 104 4.86 5.80 6.73
N THR A 105 4.96 6.60 5.67
CA THR A 105 5.80 7.81 5.67
C THR A 105 5.08 9.08 6.12
N GLY A 106 3.78 9.01 6.36
CA GLY A 106 3.01 10.13 6.91
C GLY A 106 3.05 10.15 8.44
N VAL A 107 1.87 10.04 9.05
CA VAL A 107 1.72 10.08 10.52
C VAL A 107 2.53 8.99 11.22
N TYR A 108 2.71 7.83 10.57
CA TYR A 108 3.49 6.73 11.15
C TYR A 108 4.99 7.00 11.20
N GLY A 109 5.48 8.04 10.51
CA GLY A 109 6.82 8.58 10.71
C GLY A 109 7.99 7.76 10.18
N TYR A 110 7.75 6.76 9.35
CA TYR A 110 8.84 5.98 8.75
C TYR A 110 9.72 6.92 7.92
N PRO A 111 11.07 6.86 8.04
CA PRO A 111 11.96 7.70 7.24
C PRO A 111 11.72 7.49 5.75
N ARG A 112 11.48 8.57 5.02
CA ARG A 112 11.05 8.52 3.62
C ARG A 112 12.04 7.79 2.71
N ALA A 113 13.33 8.09 2.85
CA ALA A 113 14.36 7.45 2.02
C ALA A 113 14.41 5.93 2.23
N ALA A 114 14.42 5.49 3.48
CA ALA A 114 14.45 4.07 3.81
C ALA A 114 13.18 3.35 3.34
N ALA A 115 12.02 3.98 3.52
CA ALA A 115 10.75 3.41 3.08
C ALA A 115 10.68 3.28 1.56
N ALA A 116 11.16 4.29 0.82
CA ALA A 116 11.18 4.27 -0.64
C ALA A 116 12.09 3.16 -1.17
N GLU A 117 13.25 2.94 -0.56
CA GLU A 117 14.15 1.85 -0.94
C GLU A 117 13.49 0.48 -0.79
N ILE A 118 12.79 0.27 0.32
CA ILE A 118 12.07 -0.99 0.57
C ILE A 118 10.95 -1.17 -0.45
N ALA A 119 10.17 -0.13 -0.73
CA ALA A 119 9.07 -0.18 -1.67
C ALA A 119 9.54 -0.53 -3.08
N VAL A 120 10.53 0.20 -3.61
CA VAL A 120 11.06 -0.02 -4.96
C VAL A 120 11.69 -1.40 -5.09
N LYS A 121 12.50 -1.80 -4.11
CA LYS A 121 13.14 -3.11 -4.11
C LYS A 121 12.11 -4.24 -4.09
N THR A 122 11.14 -4.19 -3.18
CA THR A 122 10.13 -5.24 -3.04
C THR A 122 9.29 -5.38 -4.30
N VAL A 123 8.82 -4.25 -4.85
CA VAL A 123 8.02 -4.23 -6.06
C VAL A 123 8.83 -4.74 -7.26
N SER A 124 10.06 -4.26 -7.42
CA SER A 124 10.93 -4.65 -8.56
C SER A 124 11.21 -6.15 -8.55
N GLU A 125 11.52 -6.72 -7.39
CA GLU A 125 11.74 -8.16 -7.26
C GLU A 125 10.47 -8.96 -7.58
N PHE A 126 9.32 -8.48 -7.13
CA PHE A 126 8.05 -9.17 -7.38
C PHE A 126 7.69 -9.18 -8.87
N ILE A 127 7.73 -8.04 -9.55
CA ILE A 127 7.36 -7.96 -10.96
C ILE A 127 8.34 -8.68 -11.88
N THR A 128 9.58 -8.88 -11.44
CA THR A 128 10.57 -9.67 -12.18
C THR A 128 10.22 -11.16 -12.16
N ARG A 129 9.59 -11.65 -11.09
CA ARG A 129 9.30 -13.06 -10.86
C ARG A 129 7.87 -13.48 -11.18
N HIS A 130 6.98 -12.51 -11.42
CA HIS A 130 5.55 -12.76 -11.63
C HIS A 130 5.05 -12.04 -12.87
N ALA A 131 4.07 -12.64 -13.57
CA ALA A 131 3.48 -12.05 -14.76
C ALA A 131 2.60 -10.83 -14.44
N LEU A 132 1.97 -10.82 -13.26
CA LEU A 132 1.08 -9.76 -12.83
C LEU A 132 1.51 -9.19 -11.48
N PRO A 133 1.32 -7.88 -11.23
CA PRO A 133 0.80 -6.88 -12.18
C PRO A 133 1.83 -6.53 -13.27
N GLU A 134 1.33 -6.03 -14.41
CA GLU A 134 2.18 -5.56 -15.51
C GLU A 134 2.73 -4.16 -15.25
N GLN A 135 1.97 -3.32 -14.53
CA GLN A 135 2.32 -1.93 -14.25
C GLN A 135 2.10 -1.62 -12.78
N VAL A 136 3.07 -0.94 -12.18
CA VAL A 136 2.97 -0.43 -10.80
C VAL A 136 3.25 1.06 -10.83
N TYR A 137 2.36 1.83 -10.20
CA TYR A 137 2.48 3.27 -10.05
C TYR A 137 2.74 3.60 -8.59
N PHE A 138 3.77 4.40 -8.33
CA PHE A 138 3.98 4.98 -7.00
C PHE A 138 3.41 6.39 -7.00
N VAL A 139 2.36 6.60 -6.23
CA VAL A 139 1.69 7.90 -6.13
C VAL A 139 2.25 8.64 -4.93
N CYS A 140 2.98 9.70 -5.18
CA CYS A 140 3.67 10.46 -4.15
C CYS A 140 2.89 11.73 -3.82
N TYR A 141 2.62 11.90 -2.52
CA TYR A 141 1.83 13.03 -2.03
C TYR A 141 2.65 14.31 -1.88
N ASP A 142 3.96 14.20 -1.68
CA ASP A 142 4.86 15.34 -1.51
C ASP A 142 6.07 15.24 -2.45
N GLU A 143 6.77 16.38 -2.63
CA GLU A 143 7.90 16.46 -3.55
C GLU A 143 9.10 15.63 -3.08
N GLU A 144 9.32 15.52 -1.78
CA GLU A 144 10.44 14.74 -1.24
C GLU A 144 10.29 13.26 -1.62
N ASN A 145 9.12 12.68 -1.42
CA ASN A 145 8.84 11.31 -1.86
C ASN A 145 8.96 11.17 -3.37
N ALA A 146 8.40 12.12 -4.14
CA ALA A 146 8.47 12.08 -5.59
C ALA A 146 9.93 12.02 -6.10
N HIS A 147 10.81 12.87 -5.55
CA HIS A 147 12.22 12.88 -5.93
C HIS A 147 12.94 11.58 -5.54
N LEU A 148 12.64 11.03 -4.36
CA LEU A 148 13.22 9.77 -3.92
C LEU A 148 12.85 8.61 -4.85
N TYR A 149 11.57 8.49 -5.19
CA TYR A 149 11.10 7.43 -6.08
C TYR A 149 11.63 7.61 -7.50
N GLU A 150 11.65 8.83 -8.04
CA GLU A 150 12.22 9.10 -9.37
C GLU A 150 13.68 8.65 -9.45
N ARG A 151 14.48 9.00 -8.44
CA ARG A 151 15.90 8.62 -8.39
C ARG A 151 16.08 7.10 -8.31
N LEU A 152 15.32 6.43 -7.45
CA LEU A 152 15.42 4.97 -7.27
C LEU A 152 14.98 4.22 -8.51
N LEU A 153 13.91 4.67 -9.16
CA LEU A 153 13.40 4.04 -10.39
C LEU A 153 14.35 4.26 -11.56
N THR A 154 14.98 5.42 -11.65
CA THR A 154 16.01 5.70 -12.66
C THR A 154 17.23 4.79 -12.48
N GLN A 155 17.69 4.59 -11.24
CA GLN A 155 18.79 3.66 -10.95
C GLN A 155 18.45 2.22 -11.33
N GLN A 156 17.21 1.78 -11.10
CA GLN A 156 16.74 0.46 -11.51
C GLN A 156 16.72 0.30 -13.04
N GLY A 157 16.34 1.37 -13.74
CA GLY A 157 16.31 1.34 -15.21
C GLY A 157 17.68 1.32 -15.86
N ASP A 158 18.75 1.71 -15.16
CA ASP A 158 20.13 1.73 -15.65
C ASP A 158 20.84 0.37 -15.48
N GLU A 159 20.19 -0.58 -14.82
CA GLU A 159 20.67 -1.94 -14.66
C GLU A 159 20.07 -2.84 -15.76
#